data_a99ed17f28d9c291858d711465afdb20
#
_entry.id   a99ed17f28d9c291858d711465afdb20
#
_cell.length_a   1.000
_cell.length_b   1.000
_cell.length_c   1.000
_cell.angle_alpha   90.00
_cell.angle_beta   90.00
_cell.angle_gamma   90.00
#
_symmetry.space_group_name_H-M   'P 1'
#
loop_
_entity.id
_entity.type
_entity.pdbx_description
1 polymer ?
#
loop_
_entity_poly.entity_id
_entity_poly.type
_entity_poly.pdbx_seq_one_letter_code
_entity_poly.pdbx_strand_id
1 'polypeptide(L)'
;MLLCSLPFIINQTVMSADKSIDTSHDDFKLQPGDIIITKGPVLYGFFGHSSIAIDNKNILQIEGPGDKPMTQSFDSFKYIYASGKNDWMKVYRCTKPGAGQKAATWVKDNYENTDHRYLVTLNLNSKNFTYCTKIIYQAYKFGVSKDAVKSHSLYIISPYAITDNFTKDYKLKLVKSYNNN
;
A
#
# COMPACT_ATOMS: atom_id res chain seq x y z
N MET A 1 -66.77 -29.97 -0.66
CA MET A 1 -65.73 -29.81 0.36
C MET A 1 -64.58 -29.11 -0.32
N LEU A 2 -64.55 -27.78 -0.27
CA LEU A 2 -63.53 -26.95 -0.93
C LEU A 2 -62.48 -26.64 0.11
N LEU A 3 -61.24 -27.11 -0.12
CA LEU A 3 -60.10 -26.73 0.64
C LEU A 3 -59.44 -25.48 -0.01
N CYS A 4 -59.54 -24.37 0.70
CA CYS A 4 -58.94 -23.09 0.31
C CYS A 4 -57.51 -23.08 0.85
N SER A 5 -56.50 -23.19 -0.05
CA SER A 5 -55.10 -23.04 0.29
C SER A 5 -54.69 -21.55 0.21
N LEU A 6 -54.41 -20.93 1.34
CA LEU A 6 -53.81 -19.60 1.43
C LEU A 6 -52.32 -19.65 1.13
N PRO A 7 -51.79 -18.76 0.30
CA PRO A 7 -50.35 -18.67 0.13
C PRO A 7 -49.72 -17.92 1.31
N PHE A 8 -48.71 -18.55 1.91
CA PHE A 8 -47.86 -17.95 2.94
C PHE A 8 -46.89 -16.99 2.28
N ILE A 9 -47.12 -15.70 2.39
CA ILE A 9 -46.17 -14.67 1.91
C ILE A 9 -45.10 -14.50 2.97
N ILE A 10 -43.91 -15.04 2.68
CA ILE A 10 -42.69 -14.76 3.49
C ILE A 10 -42.19 -13.39 3.06
N ASN A 11 -42.44 -12.39 3.91
CA ASN A 11 -41.79 -11.08 3.77
C ASN A 11 -40.33 -11.21 4.19
N GLN A 12 -39.45 -11.39 3.22
CA GLN A 12 -37.99 -11.23 3.46
C GLN A 12 -37.69 -9.74 3.55
N THR A 13 -37.57 -9.26 4.77
CA THR A 13 -37.00 -7.96 5.05
C THR A 13 -35.52 -8.05 4.74
N VAL A 14 -35.11 -7.57 3.55
CA VAL A 14 -33.72 -7.36 3.21
C VAL A 14 -33.26 -6.18 4.06
N MET A 15 -32.56 -6.47 5.15
CA MET A 15 -31.81 -5.45 5.89
C MET A 15 -30.64 -5.01 5.00
N SER A 16 -30.88 -3.98 4.20
CA SER A 16 -29.82 -3.18 3.61
C SER A 16 -29.07 -2.51 4.74
N ALA A 17 -27.90 -3.04 5.08
CA ALA A 17 -26.94 -2.32 5.91
C ALA A 17 -26.45 -1.13 5.08
N ASP A 18 -27.10 0.00 5.28
CA ASP A 18 -26.67 1.28 4.74
C ASP A 18 -25.33 1.64 5.42
N LYS A 19 -24.24 1.28 4.75
CA LYS A 19 -22.89 1.65 5.16
C LYS A 19 -22.76 3.14 4.80
N SER A 20 -23.07 4.01 5.77
CA SER A 20 -22.83 5.44 5.62
C SER A 20 -21.38 5.63 5.28
N ILE A 21 -21.10 5.92 4.02
CA ILE A 21 -19.79 6.39 3.57
C ILE A 21 -19.65 7.77 4.21
N ASP A 22 -18.82 7.87 5.23
CA ASP A 22 -18.39 9.17 5.75
C ASP A 22 -17.61 9.86 4.63
N THR A 23 -18.30 10.74 3.91
CA THR A 23 -17.74 11.60 2.87
C THR A 23 -17.09 12.84 3.49
N SER A 24 -16.51 12.72 4.68
CA SER A 24 -15.64 13.79 5.17
C SER A 24 -14.57 14.01 4.11
N HIS A 25 -14.55 15.20 3.52
CA HIS A 25 -13.59 15.60 2.49
C HIS A 25 -12.18 15.41 3.05
N ASP A 26 -11.52 14.32 2.64
CA ASP A 26 -10.12 14.10 2.97
C ASP A 26 -9.27 14.99 2.06
N ASP A 27 -8.94 16.19 2.56
CA ASP A 27 -8.11 17.18 1.82
C ASP A 27 -6.67 16.73 1.62
N PHE A 28 -6.34 15.51 2.05
CA PHE A 28 -5.00 14.97 1.88
C PHE A 28 -4.67 14.75 0.40
N LYS A 29 -3.54 15.31 -0.03
CA LYS A 29 -3.01 15.15 -1.39
C LYS A 29 -1.79 14.26 -1.37
N LEU A 30 -1.96 13.07 -1.95
CA LEU A 30 -0.87 12.15 -2.22
C LEU A 30 0.16 12.83 -3.13
N GLN A 31 1.44 12.56 -2.89
CA GLN A 31 2.52 13.05 -3.75
C GLN A 31 3.37 11.89 -4.28
N PRO A 32 3.94 12.01 -5.49
CA PRO A 32 4.85 11.00 -6.00
C PRO A 32 5.95 10.67 -5.00
N GLY A 33 6.20 9.38 -4.77
CA GLY A 33 7.17 8.88 -3.82
C GLY A 33 6.69 8.80 -2.37
N ASP A 34 5.46 9.21 -2.05
CA ASP A 34 4.89 8.91 -0.73
C ASP A 34 4.88 7.41 -0.49
N ILE A 35 5.28 7.02 0.69
CA ILE A 35 5.34 5.62 1.14
C ILE A 35 4.14 5.35 2.02
N ILE A 36 3.33 4.38 1.65
CA ILE A 36 2.15 3.99 2.39
C ILE A 36 2.44 2.69 3.12
N ILE A 37 2.14 2.65 4.41
CA ILE A 37 2.27 1.47 5.26
C ILE A 37 0.91 1.16 5.85
N THR A 38 0.48 -0.11 5.76
CA THR A 38 -0.77 -0.59 6.32
C THR A 38 -0.56 -1.78 7.22
N LYS A 39 -1.58 -2.11 8.01
CA LYS A 39 -1.64 -3.35 8.76
C LYS A 39 -1.49 -4.58 7.85
N GLY A 40 -1.97 -4.49 6.59
CA GLY A 40 -1.93 -5.57 5.61
C GLY A 40 -2.98 -6.66 5.88
N PRO A 41 -3.44 -7.35 4.83
CA PRO A 41 -4.46 -8.39 4.94
C PRO A 41 -3.89 -9.74 5.36
N VAL A 42 -2.59 -9.97 5.16
CA VAL A 42 -1.96 -11.28 5.35
C VAL A 42 -1.66 -11.53 6.81
N LEU A 43 -2.07 -12.69 7.32
CA LEU A 43 -1.86 -13.14 8.70
C LEU A 43 -2.29 -12.08 9.73
N TYR A 44 -3.48 -11.52 9.55
CA TYR A 44 -4.08 -10.53 10.48
C TYR A 44 -3.20 -9.30 10.71
N GLY A 45 -2.41 -8.90 9.71
CA GLY A 45 -1.53 -7.75 9.79
C GLY A 45 -0.19 -8.00 10.50
N PHE A 46 0.18 -9.25 10.75
CA PHE A 46 1.43 -9.57 11.44
C PHE A 46 2.66 -9.06 10.68
N PHE A 47 2.64 -9.13 9.35
CA PHE A 47 3.76 -8.69 8.52
C PHE A 47 3.59 -7.28 7.95
N GLY A 48 2.36 -6.71 7.98
CA GLY A 48 2.06 -5.44 7.35
C GLY A 48 2.11 -5.48 5.82
N HIS A 49 1.78 -4.35 5.20
CA HIS A 49 1.93 -4.16 3.77
C HIS A 49 2.43 -2.75 3.47
N SER A 50 3.04 -2.54 2.30
CA SER A 50 3.51 -1.23 1.90
C SER A 50 3.38 -1.02 0.40
N SER A 51 3.18 0.24 0.01
CA SER A 51 3.12 0.68 -1.37
C SER A 51 3.81 2.02 -1.54
N ILE A 52 4.05 2.42 -2.78
CA ILE A 52 4.66 3.71 -3.12
C ILE A 52 3.77 4.46 -4.11
N ALA A 53 3.54 5.74 -3.85
CA ALA A 53 2.81 6.60 -4.75
C ALA A 53 3.63 6.86 -6.03
N ILE A 54 3.02 6.64 -7.19
CA ILE A 54 3.63 6.90 -8.50
C ILE A 54 3.18 8.23 -9.10
N ASP A 55 2.07 8.77 -8.61
CA ASP A 55 1.56 10.10 -8.90
C ASP A 55 0.65 10.59 -7.74
N ASN A 56 -0.19 11.59 -7.99
CA ASN A 56 -1.07 12.17 -6.97
C ASN A 56 -2.40 11.40 -6.76
N LYS A 57 -2.60 10.29 -7.46
CA LYS A 57 -3.83 9.47 -7.40
C LYS A 57 -3.54 7.97 -7.29
N ASN A 58 -2.40 7.53 -7.80
CA ASN A 58 -2.10 6.11 -7.95
C ASN A 58 -0.88 5.70 -7.16
N ILE A 59 -0.92 4.46 -6.70
CA ILE A 59 0.19 3.77 -6.04
C ILE A 59 0.62 2.57 -6.87
N LEU A 60 1.85 2.12 -6.67
CA LEU A 60 2.34 0.84 -7.14
C LEU A 60 2.61 -0.07 -5.95
N GLN A 61 2.17 -1.30 -6.07
CA GLN A 61 2.31 -2.34 -5.05
C GLN A 61 2.54 -3.72 -5.65
N ILE A 62 2.82 -4.70 -4.80
CA ILE A 62 2.74 -6.14 -5.07
C ILE A 62 2.23 -6.80 -3.79
N GLU A 63 1.09 -7.52 -3.85
CA GLU A 63 0.39 -7.97 -2.65
C GLU A 63 1.03 -9.20 -2.02
N GLY A 64 1.28 -10.25 -2.81
CA GLY A 64 1.72 -11.51 -2.25
C GLY A 64 2.14 -12.57 -3.26
N PRO A 65 2.36 -13.80 -2.81
CA PRO A 65 2.74 -14.90 -3.67
C PRO A 65 1.75 -15.12 -4.82
N GLY A 66 2.27 -15.18 -6.03
CA GLY A 66 1.48 -15.32 -7.27
C GLY A 66 1.22 -13.99 -7.98
N ASP A 67 1.40 -12.85 -7.29
CA ASP A 67 1.15 -11.54 -7.86
C ASP A 67 2.35 -10.96 -8.60
N LYS A 68 2.05 -9.94 -9.41
CA LYS A 68 2.99 -9.06 -10.09
C LYS A 68 2.81 -7.63 -9.57
N PRO A 69 3.81 -6.74 -9.78
CA PRO A 69 3.62 -5.33 -9.52
C PRO A 69 2.40 -4.78 -10.25
N MET A 70 1.56 -4.06 -9.53
CA MET A 70 0.33 -3.50 -10.08
C MET A 70 0.14 -2.04 -9.65
N THR A 71 -0.45 -1.26 -10.54
CA THR A 71 -0.92 0.09 -10.26
C THR A 71 -2.36 0.05 -9.79
N GLN A 72 -2.66 0.79 -8.73
CA GLN A 72 -4.00 0.88 -8.14
C GLN A 72 -4.27 2.32 -7.72
N SER A 73 -5.54 2.77 -7.76
CA SER A 73 -5.89 4.07 -7.21
C SER A 73 -5.71 4.10 -5.69
N PHE A 74 -5.24 5.23 -5.17
CA PHE A 74 -5.06 5.42 -3.73
C PHE A 74 -6.38 5.27 -2.96
N ASP A 75 -7.50 5.73 -3.55
CA ASP A 75 -8.81 5.59 -2.92
C ASP A 75 -9.26 4.13 -2.80
N SER A 76 -9.04 3.34 -3.86
CA SER A 76 -9.31 1.89 -3.81
C SER A 76 -8.41 1.20 -2.78
N PHE A 77 -7.13 1.55 -2.74
CA PHE A 77 -6.19 1.02 -1.76
C PHE A 77 -6.60 1.39 -0.32
N LYS A 78 -6.98 2.66 -0.09
CA LYS A 78 -7.49 3.13 1.20
C LYS A 78 -8.75 2.38 1.61
N TYR A 79 -9.68 2.16 0.69
CA TYR A 79 -10.88 1.37 0.96
C TYR A 79 -10.56 -0.06 1.41
N ILE A 80 -9.63 -0.73 0.75
CA ILE A 80 -9.24 -2.11 1.06
C ILE A 80 -8.54 -2.20 2.43
N TYR A 81 -7.60 -1.29 2.71
CA TYR A 81 -6.64 -1.45 3.81
C TYR A 81 -6.87 -0.53 5.02
N ALA A 82 -7.83 0.39 4.95
CA ALA A 82 -8.07 1.35 6.03
C ALA A 82 -9.56 1.53 6.39
N SER A 83 -10.47 0.70 5.87
CA SER A 83 -11.92 0.82 6.14
C SER A 83 -12.45 -0.24 7.12
N GLY A 84 -11.73 -1.31 7.38
CA GLY A 84 -12.10 -2.34 8.33
C GLY A 84 -11.89 -1.89 9.78
N LYS A 85 -12.64 -2.49 10.71
CA LYS A 85 -12.45 -2.24 12.15
C LYS A 85 -11.02 -2.58 12.57
N ASN A 86 -10.38 -1.69 13.29
CA ASN A 86 -8.98 -1.79 13.71
C ASN A 86 -7.95 -1.79 12.55
N ASP A 87 -8.36 -1.38 11.36
CA ASP A 87 -7.43 -1.12 10.29
C ASP A 87 -6.75 0.23 10.48
N TRP A 88 -5.55 0.33 9.97
CA TRP A 88 -4.83 1.58 9.94
C TRP A 88 -3.94 1.69 8.70
N MET A 89 -3.73 2.91 8.27
CA MET A 89 -2.82 3.24 7.19
C MET A 89 -2.06 4.53 7.52
N LYS A 90 -0.77 4.55 7.29
CA LYS A 90 0.11 5.70 7.50
C LYS A 90 0.83 6.05 6.21
N VAL A 91 0.85 7.34 5.89
CA VAL A 91 1.56 7.87 4.71
C VAL A 91 2.75 8.67 5.17
N TYR A 92 3.91 8.32 4.65
CA TYR A 92 5.19 8.96 4.94
C TYR A 92 5.74 9.62 3.69
N ARG A 93 6.35 10.79 3.85
CA ARG A 93 6.96 11.57 2.78
C ARG A 93 8.43 11.84 3.08
N CYS A 94 9.28 11.63 2.06
CA CYS A 94 10.69 12.01 2.16
C CYS A 94 10.82 13.53 2.22
N THR A 95 11.60 14.02 3.20
CA THR A 95 11.77 15.47 3.39
C THR A 95 12.78 16.08 2.42
N LYS A 96 13.58 15.28 1.71
CA LYS A 96 14.52 15.76 0.70
C LYS A 96 13.77 16.25 -0.54
N PRO A 97 13.91 17.52 -0.94
CA PRO A 97 13.23 18.04 -2.12
C PRO A 97 13.52 17.23 -3.38
N GLY A 98 12.49 16.91 -4.16
CA GLY A 98 12.57 16.17 -5.41
C GLY A 98 12.84 14.66 -5.28
N ALA A 99 13.16 14.15 -4.08
CA ALA A 99 13.45 12.74 -3.89
C ALA A 99 12.24 11.84 -4.22
N GLY A 100 11.05 12.21 -3.75
CA GLY A 100 9.83 11.46 -4.02
C GLY A 100 9.53 11.35 -5.52
N GLN A 101 9.63 12.45 -6.26
CA GLN A 101 9.43 12.42 -7.72
C GLN A 101 10.40 11.48 -8.43
N LYS A 102 11.69 11.53 -8.07
CA LYS A 102 12.72 10.63 -8.63
C LYS A 102 12.42 9.16 -8.31
N ALA A 103 12.03 8.87 -7.06
CA ALA A 103 11.65 7.52 -6.65
C ALA A 103 10.45 7.00 -7.44
N ALA A 104 9.40 7.82 -7.58
CA ALA A 104 8.20 7.48 -8.34
C ALA A 104 8.51 7.21 -9.83
N THR A 105 9.30 8.07 -10.47
CA THR A 105 9.75 7.87 -11.85
C THR A 105 10.49 6.54 -11.98
N TRP A 106 11.45 6.28 -11.10
CA TRP A 106 12.21 5.03 -11.13
C TRP A 106 11.32 3.79 -10.97
N VAL A 107 10.31 3.84 -10.09
CA VAL A 107 9.36 2.74 -9.88
C VAL A 107 8.54 2.48 -11.15
N LYS A 108 8.05 3.52 -11.79
CA LYS A 108 7.31 3.39 -13.06
C LYS A 108 8.18 2.72 -14.12
N ASP A 109 9.41 3.18 -14.31
CA ASP A 109 10.32 2.67 -15.34
C ASP A 109 10.74 1.22 -15.10
N ASN A 110 10.72 0.73 -13.85
CA ASN A 110 11.27 -0.58 -13.49
C ASN A 110 10.25 -1.61 -13.03
N TYR A 111 9.05 -1.19 -12.65
CA TYR A 111 8.05 -2.08 -12.05
C TYR A 111 6.65 -1.96 -12.66
N GLU A 112 6.28 -0.82 -13.24
CA GLU A 112 4.97 -0.67 -13.87
C GLU A 112 4.88 -1.54 -15.13
N ASN A 113 3.79 -2.30 -15.24
CA ASN A 113 3.53 -3.22 -16.35
C ASN A 113 4.63 -4.29 -16.57
N THR A 114 5.32 -4.71 -15.51
CA THR A 114 6.36 -5.74 -15.59
C THR A 114 5.85 -7.08 -15.08
N ASP A 115 6.58 -8.16 -15.45
CA ASP A 115 6.30 -9.54 -15.03
C ASP A 115 7.14 -10.00 -13.83
N HIS A 116 7.69 -9.06 -13.05
CA HIS A 116 8.41 -9.42 -11.84
C HIS A 116 7.51 -10.22 -10.89
N ARG A 117 8.07 -11.29 -10.31
CA ARG A 117 7.31 -12.19 -9.44
C ARG A 117 7.52 -11.87 -7.97
N TYR A 118 6.47 -12.05 -7.20
CA TYR A 118 6.58 -11.95 -5.75
C TYR A 118 7.43 -13.08 -5.19
N LEU A 119 8.50 -12.72 -4.50
CA LEU A 119 9.25 -13.58 -3.61
C LEU A 119 10.08 -12.74 -2.63
N VAL A 120 9.95 -13.03 -1.35
CA VAL A 120 10.79 -12.41 -0.32
C VAL A 120 12.18 -13.00 -0.41
N THR A 121 13.16 -12.17 -0.74
CA THR A 121 14.57 -12.57 -0.91
C THR A 121 15.49 -11.66 -0.13
N LEU A 122 16.63 -12.21 0.30
CA LEU A 122 17.66 -11.46 1.03
C LEU A 122 18.39 -10.45 0.13
N ASN A 123 18.47 -10.70 -1.18
CA ASN A 123 19.17 -9.81 -2.12
C ASN A 123 18.28 -8.62 -2.50
N LEU A 124 18.49 -7.50 -1.83
CA LEU A 124 17.75 -6.26 -2.08
C LEU A 124 18.11 -5.57 -3.42
N ASN A 125 19.20 -5.97 -4.08
CA ASN A 125 19.66 -5.33 -5.32
C ASN A 125 19.12 -6.00 -6.60
N SER A 126 18.74 -7.29 -6.53
CA SER A 126 18.16 -8.00 -7.68
C SER A 126 16.71 -7.59 -7.91
N LYS A 127 16.29 -7.47 -9.19
CA LYS A 127 14.90 -7.20 -9.60
C LYS A 127 14.13 -8.46 -10.00
N ASN A 128 14.80 -9.62 -10.16
CA ASN A 128 14.17 -10.86 -10.64
C ASN A 128 12.97 -11.29 -9.80
N PHE A 129 13.12 -11.14 -8.48
CA PHE A 129 12.05 -11.34 -7.51
C PHE A 129 11.94 -10.11 -6.64
N THR A 130 10.71 -9.73 -6.31
CA THR A 130 10.45 -8.54 -5.52
C THR A 130 9.37 -8.77 -4.47
N TYR A 131 9.24 -7.83 -3.55
CA TYR A 131 8.17 -7.74 -2.56
C TYR A 131 7.94 -6.28 -2.20
N CYS A 132 6.85 -5.99 -1.53
CA CYS A 132 6.36 -4.64 -1.32
C CYS A 132 7.43 -3.62 -0.86
N THR A 133 8.13 -3.89 0.23
CA THR A 133 9.17 -3.00 0.76
C THR A 133 10.45 -2.97 -0.06
N LYS A 134 10.78 -4.04 -0.77
CA LYS A 134 11.95 -4.07 -1.66
C LYS A 134 11.80 -3.09 -2.82
N ILE A 135 10.59 -2.95 -3.37
CA ILE A 135 10.29 -1.94 -4.40
C ILE A 135 10.61 -0.54 -3.88
N ILE A 136 10.16 -0.21 -2.67
CA ILE A 136 10.40 1.10 -2.04
C ILE A 136 11.90 1.32 -1.79
N TYR A 137 12.58 0.32 -1.21
CA TYR A 137 14.03 0.38 -0.99
C TYR A 137 14.79 0.67 -2.27
N GLN A 138 14.49 -0.06 -3.34
CA GLN A 138 15.16 0.10 -4.63
C GLN A 138 14.83 1.44 -5.29
N ALA A 139 13.58 1.90 -5.18
CA ALA A 139 13.15 3.20 -5.69
C ALA A 139 14.02 4.34 -5.14
N TYR A 140 14.27 4.31 -3.84
CA TYR A 140 15.08 5.34 -3.20
C TYR A 140 16.59 5.11 -3.41
N LYS A 141 17.06 3.86 -3.34
CA LYS A 141 18.48 3.55 -3.53
C LYS A 141 18.97 3.82 -4.96
N PHE A 142 18.21 3.41 -5.95
CA PHE A 142 18.63 3.50 -7.34
C PHE A 142 18.01 4.69 -8.09
N GLY A 143 16.81 5.09 -7.72
CA GLY A 143 16.14 6.22 -8.37
C GLY A 143 16.54 7.58 -7.79
N VAL A 144 16.92 7.63 -6.51
CA VAL A 144 17.24 8.90 -5.84
C VAL A 144 18.73 9.03 -5.57
N SER A 145 19.27 8.17 -4.70
CA SER A 145 20.68 8.15 -4.33
C SER A 145 21.01 6.85 -3.62
N LYS A 146 22.24 6.31 -3.85
CA LYS A 146 22.77 5.18 -3.07
C LYS A 146 22.77 5.44 -1.56
N ASP A 147 22.80 6.71 -1.16
CA ASP A 147 22.85 7.15 0.23
C ASP A 147 21.45 7.49 0.80
N ALA A 148 20.37 7.32 0.01
CA ALA A 148 19.02 7.60 0.49
C ALA A 148 18.55 6.60 1.55
N VAL A 149 19.00 5.36 1.44
CA VAL A 149 18.68 4.28 2.36
C VAL A 149 19.96 3.59 2.85
N LYS A 150 19.91 2.98 4.03
CA LYS A 150 21.00 2.19 4.58
C LYS A 150 21.31 1.03 3.65
N SER A 151 22.59 0.80 3.37
CA SER A 151 23.01 -0.32 2.53
C SER A 151 23.02 -1.62 3.32
N HIS A 152 22.43 -2.66 2.75
CA HIS A 152 22.43 -4.02 3.29
C HIS A 152 22.95 -4.98 2.22
N SER A 153 23.78 -5.95 2.60
CA SER A 153 24.27 -6.98 1.68
C SER A 153 23.23 -8.09 1.47
N LEU A 154 22.73 -8.66 2.57
CA LEU A 154 21.70 -9.68 2.59
C LEU A 154 20.73 -9.37 3.73
N TYR A 155 19.52 -8.89 3.40
CA TYR A 155 18.57 -8.43 4.40
C TYR A 155 17.12 -8.49 3.90
N ILE A 156 16.16 -8.64 4.81
CA ILE A 156 14.74 -8.49 4.53
C ILE A 156 14.25 -7.26 5.31
N ILE A 157 13.65 -6.32 4.60
CA ILE A 157 13.04 -5.14 5.21
C ILE A 157 11.55 -5.39 5.35
N SER A 158 11.03 -5.41 6.57
CA SER A 158 9.58 -5.49 6.79
C SER A 158 8.91 -4.14 6.51
N PRO A 159 7.60 -4.11 6.18
CA PRO A 159 6.85 -2.87 6.02
C PRO A 159 6.96 -1.94 7.21
N TYR A 160 6.93 -2.45 8.43
CA TYR A 160 7.02 -1.64 9.65
C TYR A 160 8.41 -1.04 9.90
N ALA A 161 9.47 -1.67 9.35
CA ALA A 161 10.85 -1.22 9.53
C ALA A 161 11.36 -0.37 8.36
N ILE A 162 10.58 -0.17 7.29
CA ILE A 162 11.07 0.57 6.12
C ILE A 162 11.47 2.01 6.46
N THR A 163 10.75 2.67 7.36
CA THR A 163 11.04 4.05 7.77
C THR A 163 12.42 4.19 8.43
N ASP A 164 12.86 3.17 9.17
CA ASP A 164 14.14 3.15 9.88
C ASP A 164 15.33 2.90 8.95
N ASN A 165 15.04 2.51 7.70
CA ASN A 165 16.05 2.28 6.68
C ASN A 165 16.47 3.55 5.93
N PHE A 166 15.75 4.65 6.10
CA PHE A 166 16.12 5.93 5.50
C PHE A 166 17.24 6.60 6.28
N THR A 167 18.16 7.24 5.57
CA THR A 167 19.26 7.99 6.20
C THR A 167 18.80 9.37 6.67
N LYS A 168 19.60 10.03 7.49
CA LYS A 168 19.27 11.33 8.08
C LYS A 168 18.91 12.40 7.03
N ASP A 169 19.61 12.41 5.90
CA ASP A 169 19.42 13.40 4.84
C ASP A 169 18.16 13.14 3.99
N TYR A 170 17.61 11.95 4.08
CA TYR A 170 16.39 11.51 3.37
C TYR A 170 15.27 11.10 4.34
N LYS A 171 15.29 11.67 5.53
CA LYS A 171 14.32 11.36 6.59
C LYS A 171 12.89 11.39 6.09
N LEU A 172 12.11 10.44 6.54
CA LEU A 172 10.68 10.39 6.30
C LEU A 172 9.92 11.14 7.39
N LYS A 173 8.86 11.84 6.99
CA LYS A 173 7.89 12.48 7.87
C LYS A 173 6.52 11.82 7.69
N LEU A 174 5.85 11.46 8.78
CA LEU A 174 4.44 11.09 8.74
C LEU A 174 3.61 12.31 8.30
N VAL A 175 2.88 12.19 7.20
CA VAL A 175 2.08 13.27 6.61
C VAL A 175 0.57 13.02 6.71
N LYS A 176 0.16 11.76 6.88
CA LYS A 176 -1.24 11.39 7.08
C LYS A 176 -1.34 10.06 7.84
N SER A 177 -2.33 9.94 8.69
CA SER A 177 -2.71 8.69 9.35
C SER A 177 -4.22 8.49 9.22
N TYR A 178 -4.60 7.28 8.87
CA TYR A 178 -5.97 6.79 8.84
C TYR A 178 -6.07 5.69 9.88
N ASN A 179 -6.98 5.83 10.82
CA ASN A 179 -7.24 4.83 11.84
C ASN A 179 -8.76 4.63 11.90
N ASN A 180 -9.19 3.40 11.79
CA ASN A 180 -10.59 3.04 11.93
C ASN A 180 -10.76 2.25 13.23
N ASN A 181 -11.06 2.98 14.30
CA ASN A 181 -11.27 2.46 15.66
C ASN A 181 -12.70 1.92 15.83
#